data_7e966ee57a377ee788b49d6e114720b2
#
_entry.id   7e966ee57a377ee788b49d6e114720b2
#
_cell.length_a   1.000
_cell.length_b   1.000
_cell.length_c   1.000
_cell.angle_alpha   90.00
_cell.angle_beta   90.00
_cell.angle_gamma   90.00
#
_symmetry.space_group_name_H-M   'P 1'
#
loop_
_entity.id
_entity.type
_entity.pdbx_description
1 polymer ?
#
loop_
_entity_poly.entity_id
_entity_poly.type
_entity_poly.pdbx_seq_one_letter_code
_entity_poly.pdbx_strand_id
1 'polypeptide(L)'
;MKFRALSLTSLALLAVAAVGILSACSHYTLGTGAKLAFTSLYIAPVDSTAAVPQARPLVGARLREVFLRDGRVKLVDSPSAADAVLHVTLVGYRREATVASQSDPARARKFNLILTASCDLTLRDGTVLFSKRKIEAQREDYVDLGQLQAEYNMMPHLADLLANSVLHATLDVW
;
A
#
# COMPACT_ATOMS: atom_id res chain seq x y z
N MET A 1 63.80 -8.26 2.29
CA MET A 1 62.50 -7.51 2.15
C MET A 1 62.54 -6.35 3.11
N LYS A 2 62.64 -5.08 2.61
CA LYS A 2 62.69 -3.89 3.46
C LYS A 2 61.25 -3.40 3.69
N PHE A 3 60.69 -3.63 4.87
CA PHE A 3 59.46 -2.98 5.31
C PHE A 3 59.76 -1.48 5.54
N ARG A 4 59.27 -0.61 4.67
CA ARG A 4 59.32 0.82 4.89
C ARG A 4 58.36 1.15 6.03
N ALA A 5 58.92 1.64 7.12
CA ALA A 5 58.10 2.20 8.24
C ALA A 5 57.23 3.33 7.66
N LEU A 6 55.91 3.16 7.75
CA LEU A 6 55.00 4.26 7.44
C LEU A 6 55.29 5.40 8.42
N SER A 7 55.52 6.61 7.90
CA SER A 7 55.79 7.76 8.76
C SER A 7 54.53 8.09 9.57
N LEU A 8 54.69 8.56 10.82
CA LEU A 8 53.61 8.96 11.70
C LEU A 8 52.63 9.96 11.02
N THR A 9 53.12 10.75 10.09
CA THR A 9 52.33 11.71 9.29
C THR A 9 51.35 10.99 8.32
N SER A 10 51.78 9.88 7.67
CA SER A 10 50.87 9.12 6.78
C SER A 10 49.83 8.36 7.56
N LEU A 11 50.11 7.91 8.77
CA LEU A 11 49.14 7.25 9.65
C LEU A 11 48.08 8.23 10.15
N ALA A 12 48.49 9.46 10.50
CA ALA A 12 47.59 10.52 10.90
C ALA A 12 46.64 10.97 9.77
N LEU A 13 47.17 11.05 8.52
CA LEU A 13 46.36 11.40 7.35
C LEU A 13 45.30 10.33 7.04
N LEU A 14 45.66 9.05 7.19
CA LEU A 14 44.75 7.93 6.99
C LEU A 14 43.64 7.90 8.04
N ALA A 15 43.95 8.24 9.29
CA ALA A 15 42.97 8.32 10.37
C ALA A 15 41.96 9.45 10.16
N VAL A 16 42.40 10.64 9.70
CA VAL A 16 41.53 11.77 9.36
C VAL A 16 40.62 11.45 8.18
N ALA A 17 41.14 10.78 7.13
CA ALA A 17 40.34 10.33 6.00
C ALA A 17 39.27 9.30 6.41
N ALA A 18 39.60 8.37 7.31
CA ALA A 18 38.66 7.36 7.81
C ALA A 18 37.50 8.01 8.63
N VAL A 19 37.78 9.02 9.44
CA VAL A 19 36.76 9.77 10.20
C VAL A 19 35.84 10.55 9.27
N GLY A 20 36.37 11.11 8.16
CA GLY A 20 35.58 11.82 7.14
C GLY A 20 34.56 10.92 6.42
N ILE A 21 34.91 9.65 6.17
CA ILE A 21 34.04 8.68 5.49
C ILE A 21 32.89 8.22 6.41
N LEU A 22 33.13 8.10 7.71
CA LEU A 22 32.11 7.72 8.70
C LEU A 22 31.04 8.80 8.91
N SER A 23 31.33 10.06 8.64
CA SER A 23 30.38 11.17 8.77
C SER A 23 29.40 11.27 7.58
N ALA A 24 29.70 10.65 6.45
CA ALA A 24 28.88 10.73 5.22
C ALA A 24 27.55 9.94 5.32
N CYS A 25 27.41 9.01 6.26
CA CYS A 25 26.20 8.17 6.40
C CYS A 25 25.13 8.75 7.34
N SER A 26 25.34 9.91 7.96
CA SER A 26 24.42 10.42 9.00
C SER A 26 23.17 11.15 8.45
N HIS A 27 23.06 11.31 7.11
CA HIS A 27 21.92 12.01 6.48
C HIS A 27 20.90 11.08 5.80
N TYR A 28 21.02 9.77 5.96
CA TYR A 28 20.01 8.87 5.43
C TYR A 28 18.87 8.70 6.46
N THR A 29 17.86 9.55 6.37
CA THR A 29 16.59 9.33 7.08
C THR A 29 15.75 8.32 6.28
N LEU A 30 15.65 7.09 6.82
CA LEU A 30 14.68 6.11 6.37
C LEU A 30 13.27 6.64 6.72
N GLY A 31 12.53 7.07 5.71
CA GLY A 31 11.17 7.56 5.83
C GLY A 31 10.99 8.93 5.19
N THR A 32 9.87 9.13 4.54
CA THR A 32 9.48 10.43 4.00
C THR A 32 9.33 11.40 5.15
N GLY A 33 10.28 12.32 5.33
CA GLY A 33 10.24 13.38 6.33
C GLY A 33 9.15 14.45 6.09
N ALA A 34 8.26 14.23 5.13
CA ALA A 34 7.12 15.07 4.87
C ALA A 34 6.08 14.89 5.99
N LYS A 35 5.78 15.98 6.70
CA LYS A 35 4.70 15.97 7.68
C LYS A 35 3.36 15.77 6.97
N LEU A 36 2.59 14.81 7.43
CA LEU A 36 1.21 14.63 6.98
C LEU A 36 0.41 15.91 7.27
N ALA A 37 -0.51 16.25 6.36
CA ALA A 37 -1.39 17.42 6.51
C ALA A 37 -2.46 17.23 7.60
N PHE A 38 -2.61 16.00 8.15
CA PHE A 38 -3.59 15.63 9.15
C PHE A 38 -3.01 14.61 10.13
N THR A 39 -3.57 14.56 11.33
CA THR A 39 -3.17 13.65 12.41
C THR A 39 -4.25 12.65 12.78
N SER A 40 -5.50 12.95 12.44
CA SER A 40 -6.64 12.07 12.65
C SER A 40 -7.41 11.84 11.36
N LEU A 41 -7.86 10.58 11.16
CA LEU A 41 -8.53 10.13 9.96
C LEU A 41 -9.85 9.42 10.30
N TYR A 42 -10.93 9.80 9.63
CA TYR A 42 -12.16 9.02 9.58
C TYR A 42 -12.22 8.26 8.25
N ILE A 43 -12.41 6.95 8.34
CA ILE A 43 -12.65 6.10 7.17
C ILE A 43 -14.16 5.90 7.07
N ALA A 44 -14.77 6.49 6.05
CA ALA A 44 -16.19 6.34 5.79
C ALA A 44 -16.54 4.86 5.48
N PRO A 45 -17.78 4.42 5.69
CA PRO A 45 -18.22 3.12 5.22
C PRO A 45 -17.90 2.96 3.72
N VAL A 46 -17.35 1.80 3.36
CA VAL A 46 -16.98 1.51 1.96
C VAL A 46 -18.24 1.38 1.13
N ASP A 47 -18.32 2.11 0.03
CA ASP A 47 -19.38 2.00 -0.96
C ASP A 47 -18.98 1.06 -2.09
N SER A 48 -19.96 0.55 -2.85
CA SER A 48 -19.69 -0.33 -3.98
C SER A 48 -20.72 -0.17 -5.08
N THR A 49 -20.24 0.08 -6.30
CA THR A 49 -20.97 -0.08 -7.55
C THR A 49 -20.54 -1.34 -8.31
N ALA A 50 -19.50 -2.01 -7.82
CA ALA A 50 -19.02 -3.27 -8.39
C ALA A 50 -19.92 -4.44 -8.00
N ALA A 51 -20.06 -5.42 -8.89
CA ALA A 51 -20.90 -6.61 -8.70
C ALA A 51 -20.23 -7.68 -7.79
N VAL A 52 -19.65 -7.25 -6.65
CA VAL A 52 -19.01 -8.11 -5.64
C VAL A 52 -19.41 -7.69 -4.23
N PRO A 53 -20.64 -7.95 -3.82
CA PRO A 53 -21.14 -7.46 -2.52
C PRO A 53 -20.31 -7.94 -1.32
N GLN A 54 -19.70 -9.11 -1.39
CA GLN A 54 -18.82 -9.67 -0.34
C GLN A 54 -17.52 -8.88 -0.15
N ALA A 55 -17.03 -8.15 -1.15
CA ALA A 55 -15.80 -7.36 -1.04
C ALA A 55 -15.94 -6.16 -0.09
N ARG A 56 -17.12 -5.54 -0.05
CA ARG A 56 -17.39 -4.31 0.70
C ARG A 56 -17.06 -4.42 2.19
N PRO A 57 -17.61 -5.38 2.96
CA PRO A 57 -17.29 -5.54 4.37
C PRO A 57 -15.84 -5.94 4.60
N LEU A 58 -15.27 -6.77 3.72
CA LEU A 58 -13.87 -7.21 3.83
C LEU A 58 -12.91 -6.02 3.66
N VAL A 59 -13.09 -5.21 2.62
CA VAL A 59 -12.25 -4.03 2.37
C VAL A 59 -12.39 -3.04 3.53
N GLY A 60 -13.60 -2.78 4.02
CA GLY A 60 -13.82 -1.88 5.15
C GLY A 60 -13.13 -2.33 6.43
N ALA A 61 -13.13 -3.64 6.72
CA ALA A 61 -12.43 -4.20 7.87
C ALA A 61 -10.90 -4.10 7.70
N ARG A 62 -10.39 -4.46 6.52
CA ARG A 62 -8.95 -4.41 6.22
C ARG A 62 -8.39 -2.99 6.21
N LEU A 63 -9.12 -2.01 5.68
CA LEU A 63 -8.74 -0.61 5.77
C LEU A 63 -8.51 -0.18 7.21
N ARG A 64 -9.47 -0.42 8.11
CA ARG A 64 -9.28 -0.07 9.52
C ARG A 64 -8.09 -0.78 10.15
N GLU A 65 -7.91 -2.05 9.85
CA GLU A 65 -6.80 -2.86 10.37
C GLU A 65 -5.43 -2.32 9.94
N VAL A 66 -5.24 -2.02 8.63
CA VAL A 66 -3.94 -1.55 8.13
C VAL A 66 -3.60 -0.15 8.65
N PHE A 67 -4.58 0.76 8.74
CA PHE A 67 -4.35 2.10 9.30
C PHE A 67 -4.07 2.07 10.80
N LEU A 68 -4.74 1.19 11.57
CA LEU A 68 -4.44 0.99 13.00
C LEU A 68 -3.05 0.41 13.21
N ARG A 69 -2.62 -0.51 12.35
CA ARG A 69 -1.29 -1.14 12.42
C ARG A 69 -0.18 -0.16 12.03
N ASP A 70 -0.40 0.70 11.04
CA ASP A 70 0.57 1.70 10.59
C ASP A 70 0.83 2.77 11.66
N GLY A 71 -0.21 3.28 12.29
CA GLY A 71 -0.14 4.17 13.45
C GLY A 71 0.33 5.59 13.16
N ARG A 72 0.61 5.98 11.91
CA ARG A 72 1.00 7.37 11.55
C ARG A 72 -0.13 8.37 11.77
N VAL A 73 -1.38 7.92 11.68
CA VAL A 73 -2.59 8.71 11.94
C VAL A 73 -3.49 8.00 12.94
N LYS A 74 -4.21 8.77 13.75
CA LYS A 74 -5.20 8.24 14.69
C LYS A 74 -6.53 8.04 13.98
N LEU A 75 -7.08 6.82 13.97
CA LEU A 75 -8.44 6.59 13.51
C LEU A 75 -9.46 7.14 14.53
N VAL A 76 -10.51 7.77 14.02
CA VAL A 76 -11.65 8.28 14.80
C VAL A 76 -12.96 7.75 14.23
N ASP A 77 -14.02 7.72 15.09
CA ASP A 77 -15.27 7.06 14.76
C ASP A 77 -16.31 8.00 14.11
N SER A 78 -15.99 9.29 14.00
CA SER A 78 -16.91 10.25 13.37
C SER A 78 -16.16 11.24 12.47
N PRO A 79 -16.79 11.69 11.37
CA PRO A 79 -16.17 12.67 10.48
C PRO A 79 -15.94 14.02 11.17
N SER A 80 -16.76 14.40 12.15
CA SER A 80 -16.63 15.65 12.90
C SER A 80 -15.39 15.68 13.81
N ALA A 81 -14.91 14.52 14.24
CA ALA A 81 -13.72 14.40 15.09
C ALA A 81 -12.43 14.25 14.27
N ALA A 82 -12.53 14.03 12.96
CA ALA A 82 -11.40 13.79 12.08
C ALA A 82 -10.82 15.09 11.50
N ASP A 83 -9.49 15.12 11.25
CA ASP A 83 -8.86 16.17 10.47
C ASP A 83 -9.00 15.90 8.97
N ALA A 84 -9.11 14.61 8.59
CA ALA A 84 -9.34 14.18 7.22
C ALA A 84 -10.38 13.06 7.15
N VAL A 85 -11.10 13.00 6.03
CA VAL A 85 -12.09 11.97 5.72
C VAL A 85 -11.68 11.24 4.45
N LEU A 86 -11.57 9.93 4.54
CA LEU A 86 -11.30 9.03 3.43
C LEU A 86 -12.59 8.35 2.99
N HIS A 87 -12.98 8.55 1.74
CA HIS A 87 -14.06 7.82 1.08
C HIS A 87 -13.46 6.80 0.11
N VAL A 88 -13.93 5.56 0.16
CA VAL A 88 -13.52 4.48 -0.73
C VAL A 88 -14.75 3.86 -1.37
N THR A 89 -14.81 3.87 -2.68
CA THR A 89 -15.89 3.26 -3.48
C THR A 89 -15.31 2.17 -4.36
N LEU A 90 -15.76 0.94 -4.22
CA LEU A 90 -15.42 -0.16 -5.11
C LEU A 90 -16.16 0.05 -6.44
N VAL A 91 -15.40 0.30 -7.52
CA VAL A 91 -15.96 0.66 -8.83
C VAL A 91 -15.83 -0.43 -9.87
N GLY A 92 -15.03 -1.45 -9.62
CA GLY A 92 -14.84 -2.53 -10.58
C GLY A 92 -14.29 -3.81 -9.97
N TYR A 93 -14.72 -4.92 -10.56
CA TYR A 93 -14.15 -6.24 -10.34
C TYR A 93 -14.04 -6.93 -11.70
N ARG A 94 -12.84 -7.38 -12.03
CA ARG A 94 -12.57 -8.05 -13.30
C ARG A 94 -11.84 -9.35 -13.05
N ARG A 95 -12.08 -10.28 -13.93
CA ARG A 95 -11.37 -11.54 -14.02
C ARG A 95 -10.81 -11.69 -15.44
N GLU A 96 -9.52 -11.87 -15.55
CA GLU A 96 -8.80 -12.01 -16.79
C GLU A 96 -8.13 -13.39 -16.83
N ALA A 97 -8.41 -14.18 -17.85
CA ALA A 97 -7.76 -15.47 -18.06
C ALA A 97 -6.32 -15.23 -18.55
N THR A 98 -5.32 -15.77 -17.83
CA THR A 98 -3.91 -15.58 -18.15
C THR A 98 -3.27 -16.80 -18.81
N VAL A 99 -3.77 -18.01 -18.55
CA VAL A 99 -3.25 -19.26 -19.13
C VAL A 99 -4.40 -20.20 -19.47
N ALA A 100 -4.46 -20.67 -20.71
CA ALA A 100 -5.38 -21.70 -21.13
C ALA A 100 -4.90 -23.11 -20.67
N SER A 101 -5.83 -24.05 -20.47
CA SER A 101 -5.48 -25.43 -20.19
C SER A 101 -4.86 -26.10 -21.43
N GLN A 102 -3.80 -26.88 -21.25
CA GLN A 102 -3.20 -27.65 -22.35
C GLN A 102 -4.12 -28.78 -22.85
N SER A 103 -4.97 -29.30 -21.97
CA SER A 103 -5.90 -30.38 -22.30
C SER A 103 -7.25 -29.89 -22.85
N ASP A 104 -7.60 -28.62 -22.58
CA ASP A 104 -8.82 -27.96 -23.07
C ASP A 104 -8.55 -26.45 -23.20
N PRO A 105 -8.25 -25.96 -24.43
CA PRO A 105 -7.97 -24.53 -24.64
C PRO A 105 -9.14 -23.59 -24.31
N ALA A 106 -10.36 -24.11 -24.21
CA ALA A 106 -11.53 -23.33 -23.79
C ALA A 106 -11.59 -23.13 -22.26
N ARG A 107 -10.76 -23.83 -21.49
CA ARG A 107 -10.68 -23.70 -20.02
C ARG A 107 -9.40 -22.97 -19.62
N ALA A 108 -9.55 -21.87 -18.95
CA ALA A 108 -8.42 -21.21 -18.32
C ALA A 108 -8.00 -21.98 -17.05
N ARG A 109 -6.70 -22.13 -16.87
CA ARG A 109 -6.10 -22.73 -15.64
C ARG A 109 -5.65 -21.68 -14.65
N LYS A 110 -5.43 -20.44 -15.10
CA LYS A 110 -4.94 -19.34 -14.29
C LYS A 110 -5.73 -18.07 -14.61
N PHE A 111 -6.18 -17.38 -13.58
CA PHE A 111 -6.90 -16.12 -13.69
C PHE A 111 -6.18 -15.03 -12.89
N ASN A 112 -6.21 -13.84 -13.40
CA ASN A 112 -5.88 -12.63 -12.66
C ASN A 112 -7.18 -11.97 -12.20
N LEU A 113 -7.37 -11.85 -10.90
CA LEU A 113 -8.49 -11.17 -10.28
C LEU A 113 -8.08 -9.74 -9.95
N ILE A 114 -8.87 -8.76 -10.40
CA ILE A 114 -8.57 -7.34 -10.26
C ILE A 114 -9.75 -6.66 -9.58
N LEU A 115 -9.48 -6.07 -8.41
CA LEU A 115 -10.43 -5.25 -7.66
C LEU A 115 -10.01 -3.78 -7.76
N THR A 116 -10.93 -2.92 -8.18
CA THR A 116 -10.68 -1.49 -8.40
C THR A 116 -11.50 -0.65 -7.45
N ALA A 117 -10.85 0.31 -6.79
CA ALA A 117 -11.48 1.33 -5.98
C ALA A 117 -11.22 2.74 -6.54
N SER A 118 -12.18 3.63 -6.31
CA SER A 118 -12.03 5.08 -6.42
C SER A 118 -11.97 5.66 -5.02
N CYS A 119 -10.96 6.47 -4.74
CA CYS A 119 -10.73 7.03 -3.42
C CYS A 119 -10.71 8.54 -3.46
N ASP A 120 -11.33 9.16 -2.45
CA ASP A 120 -11.35 10.60 -2.22
C ASP A 120 -10.86 10.88 -0.80
N LEU A 121 -9.94 11.87 -0.65
CA LEU A 121 -9.42 12.32 0.63
C LEU A 121 -9.62 13.83 0.77
N THR A 122 -10.39 14.22 1.77
CA THR A 122 -10.76 15.62 2.02
C THR A 122 -10.41 16.00 3.46
N LEU A 123 -9.78 17.14 3.66
CA LEU A 123 -9.52 17.71 4.98
C LEU A 123 -10.79 18.34 5.57
N ARG A 124 -10.77 18.57 6.89
CA ARG A 124 -11.88 19.19 7.63
C ARG A 124 -12.28 20.56 7.11
N ASP A 125 -11.32 21.34 6.59
CA ASP A 125 -11.57 22.67 6.01
C ASP A 125 -12.17 22.62 4.60
N GLY A 126 -12.41 21.41 4.05
CA GLY A 126 -12.91 21.20 2.71
C GLY A 126 -11.82 21.09 1.63
N THR A 127 -10.55 21.22 1.98
CA THR A 127 -9.44 21.02 1.04
C THR A 127 -9.40 19.58 0.56
N VAL A 128 -9.48 19.39 -0.75
CA VAL A 128 -9.40 18.07 -1.39
C VAL A 128 -7.93 17.74 -1.65
N LEU A 129 -7.37 16.74 -0.96
CA LEU A 129 -6.01 16.28 -1.19
C LEU A 129 -5.92 15.43 -2.47
N PHE A 130 -6.87 14.55 -2.68
CA PHE A 130 -7.09 13.89 -3.97
C PHE A 130 -8.57 13.47 -4.12
N SER A 131 -9.01 13.39 -5.36
CA SER A 131 -10.36 12.97 -5.72
C SER A 131 -10.33 11.98 -6.87
N LYS A 132 -11.23 10.99 -6.82
CA LYS A 132 -11.39 9.94 -7.82
C LYS A 132 -10.07 9.21 -8.14
N ARG A 133 -9.19 9.11 -7.15
CA ARG A 133 -7.92 8.41 -7.32
C ARG A 133 -8.18 6.91 -7.47
N LYS A 134 -7.87 6.40 -8.67
CA LYS A 134 -8.06 4.99 -8.98
C LYS A 134 -6.95 4.17 -8.34
N ILE A 135 -7.33 3.14 -7.59
CA ILE A 135 -6.42 2.19 -6.94
C ILE A 135 -6.87 0.79 -7.33
N GLU A 136 -5.92 -0.03 -7.76
CA GLU A 136 -6.19 -1.41 -8.15
C GLU A 136 -5.36 -2.37 -7.31
N ALA A 137 -6.00 -3.47 -6.93
CA ALA A 137 -5.33 -4.65 -6.39
C ALA A 137 -5.56 -5.80 -7.34
N GLN A 138 -4.51 -6.56 -7.60
CA GLN A 138 -4.59 -7.73 -8.49
C GLN A 138 -3.90 -8.92 -7.87
N ARG A 139 -4.44 -10.10 -8.15
CA ARG A 139 -3.86 -11.37 -7.73
C ARG A 139 -4.18 -12.47 -8.72
N GLU A 140 -3.16 -13.27 -9.02
CA GLU A 140 -3.33 -14.46 -9.83
C GLU A 140 -3.69 -15.67 -8.96
N ASP A 141 -4.56 -16.53 -9.48
CA ASP A 141 -4.92 -17.80 -8.86
C ASP A 141 -5.12 -18.92 -9.88
N TYR A 142 -4.87 -20.14 -9.42
CA TYR A 142 -5.11 -21.35 -10.21
C TYR A 142 -6.48 -21.94 -9.87
N VAL A 143 -7.20 -22.40 -10.89
CA VAL A 143 -8.55 -22.97 -10.72
C VAL A 143 -8.45 -24.49 -10.70
N ASP A 144 -8.01 -25.04 -9.58
CA ASP A 144 -7.97 -26.50 -9.40
C ASP A 144 -9.24 -27.08 -8.75
N LEU A 145 -9.92 -26.28 -7.92
CA LEU A 145 -11.08 -26.71 -7.11
C LEU A 145 -12.43 -26.15 -7.55
N GLY A 146 -12.49 -25.52 -8.73
CA GLY A 146 -13.70 -24.84 -9.19
C GLY A 146 -13.60 -23.32 -8.99
N GLN A 147 -14.08 -22.59 -10.00
CA GLN A 147 -13.91 -21.16 -10.17
C GLN A 147 -14.50 -20.32 -9.03
N LEU A 148 -15.74 -20.63 -8.61
CA LEU A 148 -16.44 -19.89 -7.56
C LEU A 148 -15.74 -19.98 -6.21
N GLN A 149 -15.24 -21.17 -5.87
CA GLN A 149 -14.53 -21.39 -4.60
C GLN A 149 -13.19 -20.68 -4.58
N ALA A 150 -12.45 -20.69 -5.68
CA ALA A 150 -11.19 -19.97 -5.81
C ALA A 150 -11.39 -18.45 -5.63
N GLU A 151 -12.37 -17.85 -6.30
CA GLU A 151 -12.71 -16.44 -6.16
C GLU A 151 -13.12 -16.06 -4.73
N TYR A 152 -13.92 -16.90 -4.07
CA TYR A 152 -14.31 -16.68 -2.69
C TYR A 152 -13.11 -16.67 -1.74
N ASN A 153 -12.19 -17.62 -1.89
CA ASN A 153 -10.98 -17.74 -1.09
C ASN A 153 -9.98 -16.60 -1.35
N MET A 154 -9.98 -16.04 -2.57
CA MET A 154 -9.08 -14.95 -2.96
C MET A 154 -9.54 -13.57 -2.49
N MET A 155 -10.83 -13.37 -2.26
CA MET A 155 -11.39 -12.05 -1.92
C MET A 155 -10.76 -11.42 -0.67
N PRO A 156 -10.49 -12.14 0.44
CA PRO A 156 -9.78 -11.57 1.58
C PRO A 156 -8.37 -11.06 1.25
N HIS A 157 -7.65 -11.77 0.37
CA HIS A 157 -6.31 -11.37 -0.07
C HIS A 157 -6.33 -10.13 -0.96
N LEU A 158 -7.32 -10.04 -1.88
CA LEU A 158 -7.52 -8.85 -2.70
C LEU A 158 -7.90 -7.64 -1.84
N ALA A 159 -8.75 -7.83 -0.83
CA ALA A 159 -9.13 -6.79 0.10
C ALA A 159 -7.91 -6.28 0.91
N ASP A 160 -7.01 -7.18 1.32
CA ASP A 160 -5.79 -6.82 2.03
C ASP A 160 -4.82 -6.03 1.14
N LEU A 161 -4.58 -6.49 -0.10
CA LEU A 161 -3.75 -5.79 -1.07
C LEU A 161 -4.32 -4.40 -1.39
N LEU A 162 -5.63 -4.29 -1.61
CA LEU A 162 -6.29 -3.02 -1.88
C LEU A 162 -6.16 -2.06 -0.70
N ALA A 163 -6.39 -2.55 0.52
CA ALA A 163 -6.28 -1.74 1.74
C ALA A 163 -4.87 -1.19 1.95
N ASN A 164 -3.83 -2.00 1.73
CA ASN A 164 -2.44 -1.54 1.79
C ASN A 164 -2.14 -0.49 0.71
N SER A 165 -2.61 -0.70 -0.52
CA SER A 165 -2.44 0.28 -1.61
C SER A 165 -3.14 1.60 -1.32
N VAL A 166 -4.33 1.57 -0.70
CA VAL A 166 -5.07 2.76 -0.24
C VAL A 166 -4.32 3.46 0.89
N LEU A 167 -3.78 2.73 1.86
CA LEU A 167 -2.95 3.28 2.93
C LEU A 167 -1.76 4.06 2.36
N HIS A 168 -0.99 3.45 1.46
CA HIS A 168 0.15 4.10 0.81
C HIS A 168 -0.28 5.33 0.00
N ALA A 169 -1.38 5.23 -0.76
CA ALA A 169 -1.90 6.37 -1.50
C ALA A 169 -2.37 7.53 -0.62
N THR A 170 -2.73 7.24 0.64
CA THR A 170 -3.25 8.22 1.61
C THR A 170 -2.14 8.86 2.45
N LEU A 171 -1.15 8.08 2.87
CA LEU A 171 -0.14 8.50 3.85
C LEU A 171 1.24 8.77 3.25
N ASP A 172 1.55 8.22 2.06
CA ASP A 172 2.83 8.48 1.43
C ASP A 172 2.72 9.77 0.61
N VAL A 173 3.22 10.86 1.20
CA VAL A 173 3.26 12.18 0.55
C VAL A 173 4.50 12.22 -0.33
N TRP A 174 4.29 12.45 -1.61
CA TRP A 174 5.33 12.59 -2.63
C TRP A 174 5.67 14.06 -2.88
#